data_607a8962be88befb2b3dc92db5952797
#
_entry.id   607a8962be88befb2b3dc92db5952797
#
_cell.length_a   1.000
_cell.length_b   1.000
_cell.length_c   1.000
_cell.angle_alpha   90.00
_cell.angle_beta   90.00
_cell.angle_gamma   90.00
#
_symmetry.space_group_name_H-M   'P 1'
#
loop_
_entity.id
_entity.type
_entity.pdbx_description
1 polymer ?
#
loop_
_entity_poly.entity_id
_entity_poly.type
_entity_poly.pdbx_seq_one_letter_code
_entity_poly.pdbx_strand_id
1 'polypeptide(L)'
;MKTLDPQPQEVKENLEELLRDLDEKVPPKQLDRNLLIATWNIRGFGDLTRSWMSKEGDSPRRDLHSVHCIAEILRRFDVIAIQEVKSNIRALRDTLKILGDEWSMILTDVNQGSAGNGERMAYLFDTRRVNLSGLAGELVVPDEWRSGVSKNVMQEQFVRSPYAVSFRSKHQTFILVTLHVLYGKKSSDRI
;
A
#
# COMPACT_ATOMS: atom_id res chain seq x y z
N MET A 1 18.24 4.68 -6.15
CA MET A 1 18.88 4.19 -4.91
C MET A 1 20.26 3.63 -5.28
N LYS A 2 21.35 4.25 -4.88
CA LYS A 2 22.68 3.66 -5.09
C LYS A 2 23.04 2.87 -3.85
N THR A 3 22.98 1.56 -3.92
CA THR A 3 23.68 0.69 -2.98
C THR A 3 25.12 0.58 -3.45
N LEU A 4 26.05 0.78 -2.55
CA LEU A 4 27.48 0.61 -2.84
C LEU A 4 27.85 -0.88 -2.96
N ASP A 5 27.02 -1.77 -2.39
CA ASP A 5 27.27 -3.20 -2.37
C ASP A 5 26.54 -3.91 -3.49
N PRO A 6 27.17 -4.88 -4.17
CA PRO A 6 26.53 -5.72 -5.15
C PRO A 6 25.43 -6.57 -4.49
N GLN A 7 24.40 -6.88 -5.26
CA GLN A 7 23.32 -7.74 -4.79
C GLN A 7 23.85 -9.16 -4.47
N PRO A 8 23.64 -9.68 -3.24
CA PRO A 8 24.06 -11.02 -2.88
C PRO A 8 23.39 -12.10 -3.74
N GLN A 9 24.09 -13.22 -3.93
CA GLN A 9 23.58 -14.33 -4.74
C GLN A 9 22.29 -14.91 -4.16
N GLU A 10 22.21 -15.08 -2.85
CA GLU A 10 21.00 -15.52 -2.14
C GLU A 10 19.79 -14.64 -2.43
N VAL A 11 19.96 -13.31 -2.44
CA VAL A 11 18.89 -12.36 -2.76
C VAL A 11 18.41 -12.50 -4.20
N LYS A 12 19.33 -12.78 -5.15
CA LYS A 12 18.96 -13.04 -6.55
C LYS A 12 18.12 -14.30 -6.68
N GLU A 13 18.58 -15.39 -6.06
CA GLU A 13 17.88 -16.68 -6.08
C GLU A 13 16.47 -16.57 -5.48
N ASN A 14 16.33 -15.91 -4.34
CA ASN A 14 15.05 -15.67 -3.70
C ASN A 14 14.10 -14.83 -4.58
N LEU A 15 14.63 -13.80 -5.27
CA LEU A 15 13.82 -13.00 -6.19
C LEU A 15 13.41 -13.80 -7.43
N GLU A 16 14.29 -14.65 -7.97
CA GLU A 16 13.95 -15.53 -9.10
C GLU A 16 12.87 -16.54 -8.71
N GLU A 17 12.93 -17.10 -7.50
CA GLU A 17 11.89 -17.99 -6.97
C GLU A 17 10.55 -17.24 -6.83
N LEU A 18 10.56 -16.05 -6.22
CA LEU A 18 9.39 -15.21 -6.10
C LEU A 18 8.78 -14.89 -7.47
N LEU A 19 9.59 -14.58 -8.48
CA LEU A 19 9.11 -14.27 -9.83
C LEU A 19 8.42 -15.47 -10.47
N ARG A 20 8.97 -16.69 -10.32
CA ARG A 20 8.32 -17.92 -10.80
C ARG A 20 6.97 -18.16 -10.13
N ASP A 21 6.92 -17.99 -8.81
CA ASP A 21 5.68 -18.11 -8.04
C ASP A 21 4.60 -17.09 -8.47
N LEU A 22 5.01 -15.85 -8.72
CA LEU A 22 4.12 -14.81 -9.19
C LEU A 22 3.62 -15.07 -10.62
N ASP A 23 4.47 -15.61 -11.49
CA ASP A 23 4.09 -15.99 -12.87
C ASP A 23 3.07 -17.13 -12.88
N GLU A 24 3.16 -18.05 -11.95
CA GLU A 24 2.22 -19.17 -11.81
C GLU A 24 0.88 -18.74 -11.16
N LYS A 25 0.95 -17.91 -10.11
CA LYS A 25 -0.18 -17.66 -9.21
C LYS A 25 -0.97 -16.39 -9.52
N VAL A 26 -0.36 -15.40 -10.19
CA VAL A 26 -1.01 -14.12 -10.50
C VAL A 26 -1.36 -14.07 -11.99
N PRO A 27 -2.62 -13.75 -12.35
CA PRO A 27 -2.99 -13.61 -13.74
C PRO A 27 -2.12 -12.59 -14.48
N PRO A 28 -1.74 -12.82 -15.75
CA PRO A 28 -0.96 -11.87 -16.51
C PRO A 28 -1.76 -10.60 -16.83
N LYS A 29 -1.10 -9.45 -16.84
CA LYS A 29 -1.68 -8.20 -17.33
C LYS A 29 -1.97 -8.31 -18.83
N GLN A 30 -3.21 -8.03 -19.21
CA GLN A 30 -3.66 -8.01 -20.61
C GLN A 30 -4.21 -6.63 -20.93
N LEU A 31 -3.53 -5.91 -21.82
CA LEU A 31 -3.77 -4.49 -22.10
C LEU A 31 -5.24 -4.15 -22.36
N ASP A 32 -5.95 -5.03 -23.06
CA ASP A 32 -7.33 -4.79 -23.53
C ASP A 32 -8.40 -5.61 -22.80
N ARG A 33 -8.01 -6.49 -21.88
CA ARG A 33 -8.94 -7.48 -21.32
C ARG A 33 -9.12 -7.40 -19.82
N ASN A 34 -8.09 -7.00 -19.08
CA ASN A 34 -8.18 -6.96 -17.63
C ASN A 34 -7.56 -5.69 -17.04
N LEU A 35 -7.96 -5.40 -15.82
CA LEU A 35 -7.33 -4.46 -14.92
C LEU A 35 -7.15 -5.19 -13.59
N LEU A 36 -5.91 -5.34 -13.15
CA LEU A 36 -5.57 -6.05 -11.92
C LEU A 36 -5.47 -5.06 -10.78
N ILE A 37 -6.41 -5.18 -9.84
CA ILE A 37 -6.50 -4.31 -8.67
C ILE A 37 -6.24 -5.15 -7.42
N ALA A 38 -5.40 -4.64 -6.51
CA ALA A 38 -5.09 -5.30 -5.26
C ALA A 38 -5.23 -4.35 -4.06
N THR A 39 -5.31 -4.94 -2.89
CA THR A 39 -5.15 -4.25 -1.61
C THR A 39 -4.17 -5.02 -0.74
N TRP A 40 -3.30 -4.30 -0.04
CA TRP A 40 -2.28 -4.92 0.78
C TRP A 40 -1.97 -4.09 2.04
N ASN A 41 -2.24 -4.65 3.20
CA ASN A 41 -1.74 -4.10 4.45
C ASN A 41 -0.26 -4.50 4.61
N ILE A 42 0.65 -3.57 4.27
CA ILE A 42 2.09 -3.78 4.44
C ILE A 42 2.47 -3.29 5.84
N ARG A 43 2.53 -4.20 6.80
CA ARG A 43 2.80 -3.91 8.19
C ARG A 43 3.92 -2.90 8.39
N GLY A 44 3.58 -1.72 8.96
CA GLY A 44 4.55 -0.71 9.35
C GLY A 44 5.43 -0.21 8.18
N PHE A 45 4.83 0.12 7.03
CA PHE A 45 5.54 0.51 5.82
C PHE A 45 6.14 1.92 5.94
N GLY A 46 7.26 2.06 6.61
CA GLY A 46 7.90 3.32 6.95
C GLY A 46 9.34 3.41 6.46
N ASP A 47 10.28 3.08 7.32
CA ASP A 47 11.71 3.09 7.03
C ASP A 47 12.23 1.72 6.59
N LEU A 48 13.50 1.67 6.19
CA LEU A 48 14.22 0.44 5.85
C LEU A 48 15.68 0.53 6.27
N THR A 49 16.28 -0.62 6.57
CA THR A 49 17.72 -0.79 6.72
C THR A 49 18.34 -0.84 5.32
N ARG A 50 19.36 0.00 5.08
CA ARG A 50 19.99 0.18 3.76
C ARG A 50 21.06 -0.86 3.43
N SER A 51 20.86 -2.07 3.84
CA SER A 51 21.66 -3.24 3.43
C SER A 51 20.76 -4.19 2.64
N TRP A 52 21.38 -5.07 1.86
CA TRP A 52 20.63 -6.11 1.14
C TRP A 52 19.93 -7.07 2.10
N MET A 53 20.56 -7.38 3.22
CA MET A 53 20.01 -8.23 4.26
C MET A 53 20.22 -7.57 5.62
N SER A 54 19.16 -7.48 6.41
CA SER A 54 19.21 -6.96 7.77
C SER A 54 19.86 -7.99 8.70
N LYS A 55 20.60 -7.49 9.69
CA LYS A 55 21.24 -8.29 10.74
C LYS A 55 20.37 -8.37 11.99
N GLU A 56 20.72 -9.28 12.88
CA GLU A 56 20.14 -9.30 14.21
C GLU A 56 20.45 -7.98 14.93
N GLY A 57 19.39 -7.34 15.46
CA GLY A 57 19.50 -6.00 16.09
C GLY A 57 19.19 -4.82 15.17
N ASP A 58 19.11 -5.00 13.85
CA ASP A 58 18.67 -3.92 12.96
C ASP A 58 17.20 -3.55 13.20
N SER A 59 16.93 -2.24 13.16
CA SER A 59 15.58 -1.68 13.26
C SER A 59 15.42 -0.51 12.28
N PRO A 60 14.48 -0.59 11.34
CA PRO A 60 13.58 -1.71 11.07
C PRO A 60 14.32 -2.90 10.43
N ARG A 61 13.75 -4.10 10.56
CA ARG A 61 14.26 -5.30 9.88
C ARG A 61 13.94 -5.34 8.38
N ARG A 62 13.06 -4.47 7.90
CA ARG A 62 12.83 -4.30 6.47
C ARG A 62 14.10 -3.76 5.82
N ASP A 63 14.62 -4.45 4.85
CA ASP A 63 15.86 -4.20 4.13
C ASP A 63 15.61 -4.03 2.63
N LEU A 64 16.70 -3.94 1.85
CA LEU A 64 16.59 -3.79 0.40
C LEU A 64 16.00 -5.02 -0.28
N HIS A 65 16.33 -6.23 0.20
CA HIS A 65 15.72 -7.46 -0.30
C HIS A 65 14.20 -7.43 -0.14
N SER A 66 13.72 -7.10 1.06
CA SER A 66 12.29 -6.96 1.35
C SER A 66 11.60 -5.96 0.43
N VAL A 67 12.23 -4.80 0.19
CA VAL A 67 11.67 -3.75 -0.68
C VAL A 67 11.64 -4.18 -2.14
N HIS A 68 12.65 -4.94 -2.62
CA HIS A 68 12.65 -5.52 -3.96
C HIS A 68 11.55 -6.58 -4.11
N CYS A 69 11.37 -7.47 -3.14
CA CYS A 69 10.26 -8.43 -3.15
C CYS A 69 8.90 -7.73 -3.20
N ILE A 70 8.71 -6.69 -2.38
CA ILE A 70 7.48 -5.87 -2.40
C ILE A 70 7.27 -5.26 -3.79
N ALA A 71 8.31 -4.68 -4.40
CA ALA A 71 8.20 -4.06 -5.72
C ALA A 71 7.80 -5.08 -6.80
N GLU A 72 8.37 -6.29 -6.80
CA GLU A 72 8.02 -7.33 -7.77
C GLU A 72 6.58 -7.83 -7.60
N ILE A 73 6.08 -7.94 -6.37
CA ILE A 73 4.66 -8.24 -6.11
C ILE A 73 3.77 -7.11 -6.64
N LEU A 74 4.07 -5.86 -6.30
CA LEU A 74 3.28 -4.70 -6.73
C LEU A 74 3.24 -4.57 -8.26
N ARG A 75 4.35 -4.88 -8.94
CA ARG A 75 4.47 -4.82 -10.41
C ARG A 75 3.45 -5.70 -11.14
N ARG A 76 2.89 -6.71 -10.47
CA ARG A 76 1.87 -7.61 -11.03
C ARG A 76 0.50 -6.97 -11.16
N PHE A 77 0.25 -5.86 -10.48
CA PHE A 77 -1.05 -5.19 -10.45
C PHE A 77 -1.00 -3.83 -11.16
N ASP A 78 -2.16 -3.33 -11.56
CA ASP A 78 -2.29 -2.03 -12.22
C ASP A 78 -2.55 -0.90 -11.21
N VAL A 79 -3.32 -1.21 -10.15
CA VAL A 79 -3.59 -0.31 -9.02
C VAL A 79 -3.55 -1.11 -7.72
N ILE A 80 -2.85 -0.60 -6.73
CA ILE A 80 -2.78 -1.23 -5.41
C ILE A 80 -3.09 -0.22 -4.32
N ALA A 81 -4.07 -0.57 -3.45
CA ALA A 81 -4.30 0.14 -2.21
C ALA A 81 -3.37 -0.41 -1.12
N ILE A 82 -2.61 0.46 -0.48
CA ILE A 82 -1.67 0.09 0.60
C ILE A 82 -2.10 0.75 1.91
N GLN A 83 -2.18 -0.04 2.96
CA GLN A 83 -2.44 0.39 4.33
C GLN A 83 -1.16 0.31 5.17
N GLU A 84 -1.19 0.99 6.32
CA GLU A 84 -0.07 1.10 7.27
C GLU A 84 1.19 1.77 6.72
N VAL A 85 1.05 2.66 5.75
CA VAL A 85 2.15 3.55 5.35
C VAL A 85 2.42 4.53 6.49
N LYS A 86 3.64 4.54 7.02
CA LYS A 86 4.02 5.41 8.15
C LYS A 86 4.29 6.86 7.72
N SER A 87 4.40 7.76 8.70
CA SER A 87 4.81 9.14 8.47
C SER A 87 6.14 9.25 7.72
N ASN A 88 7.13 8.40 8.04
CA ASN A 88 8.32 8.21 7.22
C ASN A 88 7.98 7.33 6.00
N ILE A 89 8.00 7.91 4.82
CA ILE A 89 7.64 7.23 3.56
C ILE A 89 8.87 6.72 2.77
N ARG A 90 10.01 6.53 3.43
CA ARG A 90 11.24 6.14 2.73
C ARG A 90 11.10 4.80 2.00
N ALA A 91 10.59 3.77 2.67
CA ALA A 91 10.37 2.46 2.04
C ALA A 91 9.44 2.56 0.84
N LEU A 92 8.34 3.32 0.95
CA LEU A 92 7.41 3.56 -0.15
C LEU A 92 8.08 4.26 -1.34
N ARG A 93 8.87 5.32 -1.07
CA ARG A 93 9.61 6.05 -2.12
C ARG A 93 10.69 5.20 -2.79
N ASP A 94 11.38 4.37 -2.03
CA ASP A 94 12.40 3.48 -2.59
C ASP A 94 11.74 2.33 -3.39
N THR A 95 10.60 1.81 -2.96
CA THR A 95 9.77 0.89 -3.76
C THR A 95 9.34 1.52 -5.09
N LEU A 96 8.86 2.77 -5.06
CA LEU A 96 8.44 3.47 -6.27
C LEU A 96 9.61 3.65 -7.27
N LYS A 97 10.82 3.94 -6.78
CA LYS A 97 12.02 4.01 -7.63
C LYS A 97 12.39 2.66 -8.27
N ILE A 98 12.21 1.56 -7.55
CA ILE A 98 12.43 0.20 -8.09
C ILE A 98 11.38 -0.14 -9.14
N LEU A 99 10.14 0.29 -8.95
CA LEU A 99 9.06 0.11 -9.92
C LEU A 99 9.33 0.87 -11.22
N GLY A 100 9.98 2.04 -11.15
CA GLY A 100 10.36 2.86 -12.29
C GLY A 100 9.42 4.04 -12.56
N ASP A 101 9.77 4.84 -13.57
CA ASP A 101 9.13 6.13 -13.86
C ASP A 101 7.67 6.03 -14.31
N GLU A 102 7.25 4.85 -14.75
CA GLU A 102 5.88 4.55 -15.15
C GLU A 102 4.92 4.32 -13.97
N TRP A 103 5.44 4.41 -12.74
CA TRP A 103 4.64 4.24 -11.54
C TRP A 103 4.46 5.55 -10.80
N SER A 104 3.26 5.75 -10.31
CA SER A 104 2.91 6.91 -9.50
C SER A 104 2.19 6.49 -8.21
N MET A 105 2.09 7.45 -7.30
CA MET A 105 1.38 7.24 -6.03
C MET A 105 0.55 8.46 -5.65
N ILE A 106 -0.53 8.21 -4.93
CA ILE A 106 -1.30 9.21 -4.20
C ILE A 106 -1.55 8.69 -2.79
N LEU A 107 -1.50 9.55 -1.79
CA LEU A 107 -1.59 9.14 -0.38
C LEU A 107 -2.36 10.18 0.45
N THR A 108 -2.94 9.73 1.56
CA THR A 108 -3.58 10.60 2.55
C THR A 108 -2.56 11.39 3.36
N ASP A 109 -3.03 12.35 4.13
CA ASP A 109 -2.24 12.93 5.21
C ASP A 109 -2.00 11.91 6.34
N VAL A 110 -1.08 12.26 7.24
CA VAL A 110 -0.78 11.46 8.43
C VAL A 110 -1.91 11.58 9.43
N ASN A 111 -2.52 10.47 9.79
CA ASN A 111 -3.47 10.45 10.88
C ASN A 111 -2.79 10.80 12.21
N GLN A 112 -3.25 11.86 12.84
CA GLN A 112 -2.72 12.34 14.12
C GLN A 112 -3.43 11.65 15.30
N GLY A 113 -2.75 11.68 16.46
CA GLY A 113 -3.25 11.08 17.69
C GLY A 113 -2.79 9.64 17.90
N SER A 114 -2.94 9.17 19.14
CA SER A 114 -2.47 7.83 19.58
C SER A 114 -3.15 6.69 18.83
N ALA A 115 -4.41 6.84 18.46
CA ALA A 115 -5.17 5.84 17.73
C ALA A 115 -4.82 5.79 16.23
N GLY A 116 -4.35 6.90 15.64
CA GLY A 116 -3.94 6.99 14.23
C GLY A 116 -2.59 6.33 13.92
N ASN A 117 -1.74 6.08 14.95
CA ASN A 117 -0.40 5.48 14.84
C ASN A 117 0.56 6.16 13.84
N GLY A 118 0.29 7.40 13.41
CA GLY A 118 1.05 8.09 12.38
C GLY A 118 1.02 7.37 11.03
N GLU A 119 -0.09 6.72 10.71
CA GLU A 119 -0.28 5.95 9.49
C GLU A 119 -1.03 6.72 8.41
N ARG A 120 -0.85 6.28 7.17
CA ARG A 120 -1.52 6.76 5.96
C ARG A 120 -2.05 5.59 5.16
N MET A 121 -2.94 5.88 4.25
CA MET A 121 -3.30 5.01 3.14
C MET A 121 -2.72 5.58 1.84
N ALA A 122 -2.35 4.69 0.93
CA ALA A 122 -1.81 5.07 -0.36
C ALA A 122 -2.40 4.22 -1.48
N TYR A 123 -2.42 4.78 -2.69
CA TYR A 123 -2.54 4.01 -3.91
C TYR A 123 -1.26 4.14 -4.72
N LEU A 124 -0.72 3.01 -5.16
CA LEU A 124 0.30 2.95 -6.21
C LEU A 124 -0.37 2.47 -7.49
N PHE A 125 0.04 3.03 -8.62
CA PHE A 125 -0.57 2.67 -9.90
C PHE A 125 0.40 2.83 -11.07
N ASP A 126 0.22 1.94 -12.06
CA ASP A 126 0.93 1.96 -13.33
C ASP A 126 0.27 2.99 -14.27
N THR A 127 0.96 4.09 -14.56
CA THR A 127 0.43 5.21 -15.35
C THR A 127 0.15 4.86 -16.82
N ARG A 128 0.72 3.77 -17.32
CA ARG A 128 0.41 3.23 -18.65
C ARG A 128 -0.96 2.57 -18.69
N ARG A 129 -1.49 2.17 -17.54
CA ARG A 129 -2.74 1.42 -17.40
C ARG A 129 -3.87 2.26 -16.87
N VAL A 130 -3.59 3.15 -15.93
CA VAL A 130 -4.59 4.01 -15.28
C VAL A 130 -4.06 5.42 -15.06
N ASN A 131 -4.97 6.39 -15.02
CA ASN A 131 -4.69 7.77 -14.66
C ASN A 131 -5.68 8.23 -13.60
N LEU A 132 -5.29 9.21 -12.78
CA LEU A 132 -6.22 9.88 -11.88
C LEU A 132 -7.30 10.62 -12.70
N SER A 133 -8.54 10.62 -12.21
CA SER A 133 -9.68 11.22 -12.95
C SER A 133 -10.45 12.29 -12.19
N GLY A 134 -9.83 12.88 -11.17
CA GLY A 134 -10.29 14.12 -10.54
C GLY A 134 -10.72 13.99 -9.08
N LEU A 135 -11.27 12.85 -8.62
CA LEU A 135 -11.60 12.67 -7.21
C LEU A 135 -10.41 12.10 -6.46
N ALA A 136 -10.02 12.75 -5.36
CA ALA A 136 -9.14 12.20 -4.35
C ALA A 136 -9.48 12.86 -3.00
N GLY A 137 -9.97 12.10 -2.04
CA GLY A 137 -10.37 12.67 -0.77
C GLY A 137 -10.70 11.65 0.30
N GLU A 138 -10.59 12.07 1.53
CA GLU A 138 -11.02 11.29 2.69
C GLU A 138 -12.53 11.44 2.86
N LEU A 139 -13.22 10.31 3.13
CA LEU A 139 -14.65 10.28 3.37
C LEU A 139 -14.93 10.51 4.84
N VAL A 140 -15.59 11.62 5.15
CA VAL A 140 -16.04 11.94 6.51
C VAL A 140 -17.52 11.60 6.63
N VAL A 141 -17.87 10.78 7.62
CA VAL A 141 -19.27 10.48 7.93
C VAL A 141 -19.91 11.67 8.64
N PRO A 142 -21.00 12.26 8.11
CA PRO A 142 -21.69 13.37 8.75
C PRO A 142 -22.15 13.04 10.17
N ASP A 143 -22.16 14.02 11.06
CA ASP A 143 -22.49 13.81 12.48
C ASP A 143 -23.93 13.31 12.68
N GLU A 144 -24.85 13.75 11.84
CA GLU A 144 -26.25 13.30 11.85
C GLU A 144 -26.41 11.81 11.55
N TRP A 145 -25.49 11.21 10.78
CA TRP A 145 -25.51 9.77 10.47
C TRP A 145 -24.90 8.93 11.58
N ARG A 146 -24.23 9.55 12.54
CA ARG A 146 -23.65 8.89 13.71
C ARG A 146 -24.63 8.76 14.87
N SER A 147 -25.76 9.45 14.83
CA SER A 147 -26.72 9.53 15.96
C SER A 147 -27.45 8.20 16.28
N GLY A 148 -27.45 7.22 15.38
CA GLY A 148 -28.06 5.91 15.58
C GLY A 148 -27.10 4.80 15.98
N VAL A 149 -25.78 5.07 16.03
CA VAL A 149 -24.75 4.09 16.35
C VAL A 149 -24.04 4.55 17.63
N SER A 150 -23.76 3.65 18.55
CA SER A 150 -23.03 3.99 19.77
C SER A 150 -21.78 4.79 19.40
N LYS A 151 -21.60 5.97 20.01
CA LYS A 151 -20.49 6.90 19.71
C LYS A 151 -19.11 6.22 19.71
N ASN A 152 -18.94 5.18 20.51
CA ASN A 152 -17.69 4.46 20.66
C ASN A 152 -17.37 3.58 19.44
N VAL A 153 -18.36 2.91 18.85
CA VAL A 153 -18.16 1.97 17.72
C VAL A 153 -17.76 2.71 16.45
N MET A 154 -18.38 3.87 16.15
CA MET A 154 -18.02 4.63 14.94
C MET A 154 -16.70 5.38 15.09
N GLN A 155 -16.36 5.88 16.28
CA GLN A 155 -15.07 6.52 16.53
C GLN A 155 -13.91 5.51 16.45
N GLU A 156 -14.13 4.27 16.90
CA GLU A 156 -13.10 3.23 16.86
C GLU A 156 -12.94 2.61 15.47
N GLN A 157 -14.03 2.46 14.70
CA GLN A 157 -13.97 1.88 13.34
C GLN A 157 -13.34 2.80 12.29
N PHE A 158 -13.54 4.10 12.40
CA PHE A 158 -13.03 5.09 11.44
C PHE A 158 -12.02 6.07 12.06
N VAL A 159 -11.16 5.59 12.93
CA VAL A 159 -9.98 6.34 13.39
C VAL A 159 -9.14 6.84 12.21
N ARG A 160 -9.22 6.14 11.07
CA ARG A 160 -8.69 6.57 9.78
C ARG A 160 -9.84 6.68 8.80
N SER A 161 -10.11 7.89 8.32
CA SER A 161 -11.14 8.13 7.31
C SER A 161 -10.91 7.27 6.08
N PRO A 162 -11.93 6.61 5.51
CA PRO A 162 -11.80 5.91 4.25
C PRO A 162 -11.29 6.86 3.15
N TYR A 163 -10.40 6.39 2.29
CA TYR A 163 -9.80 7.19 1.24
C TYR A 163 -10.33 6.78 -0.12
N ALA A 164 -11.03 7.70 -0.78
CA ALA A 164 -11.63 7.51 -2.09
C ALA A 164 -10.79 8.19 -3.17
N VAL A 165 -10.45 7.45 -4.22
CA VAL A 165 -9.73 7.97 -5.38
C VAL A 165 -10.38 7.46 -6.65
N SER A 166 -10.62 8.36 -7.61
CA SER A 166 -11.11 8.00 -8.93
C SER A 166 -9.97 7.81 -9.91
N PHE A 167 -10.07 6.72 -10.66
CA PHE A 167 -9.15 6.35 -11.71
C PHE A 167 -9.88 6.22 -13.05
N ARG A 168 -9.16 6.44 -14.12
CA ARG A 168 -9.61 6.17 -15.49
C ARG A 168 -8.67 5.19 -16.16
N SER A 169 -9.23 4.10 -16.67
CA SER A 169 -8.55 3.18 -17.58
C SER A 169 -9.29 3.18 -18.91
N LYS A 170 -8.60 3.59 -19.99
CA LYS A 170 -9.23 3.76 -21.30
C LYS A 170 -10.46 4.69 -21.24
N HIS A 171 -11.65 4.12 -21.50
CA HIS A 171 -12.93 4.84 -21.53
C HIS A 171 -13.73 4.68 -20.23
N GLN A 172 -13.23 3.92 -19.26
CA GLN A 172 -13.95 3.66 -18.01
C GLN A 172 -13.33 4.44 -16.85
N THR A 173 -14.18 5.15 -16.13
CA THR A 173 -13.85 5.77 -14.86
C THR A 173 -14.44 4.95 -13.73
N PHE A 174 -13.68 4.72 -12.68
CA PHE A 174 -14.11 3.99 -11.49
C PHE A 174 -13.53 4.64 -10.24
N ILE A 175 -14.15 4.40 -9.09
CA ILE A 175 -13.71 4.88 -7.80
C ILE A 175 -13.29 3.68 -6.96
N LEU A 176 -12.11 3.77 -6.37
CA LEU A 176 -11.66 2.83 -5.34
C LEU A 176 -11.72 3.52 -4.00
N VAL A 177 -12.27 2.83 -3.01
CA VAL A 177 -12.28 3.26 -1.62
C VAL A 177 -11.47 2.26 -0.82
N THR A 178 -10.40 2.73 -0.17
CA THR A 178 -9.64 1.93 0.78
C THR A 178 -9.93 2.38 2.20
N LEU A 179 -9.92 1.43 3.12
CA LEU A 179 -10.09 1.67 4.54
C LEU A 179 -9.17 0.78 5.35
N HIS A 180 -8.79 1.24 6.53
CA HIS A 180 -8.02 0.47 7.49
C HIS A 180 -8.79 0.46 8.83
N VAL A 181 -9.53 -0.61 9.05
CA VAL A 181 -10.34 -0.80 10.25
C VAL A 181 -9.46 -1.24 11.40
N LEU A 182 -9.73 -0.72 12.61
CA LEU A 182 -9.06 -1.18 13.82
C LEU A 182 -9.43 -2.63 14.08
N TYR A 183 -8.39 -3.44 14.30
CA TYR A 183 -8.57 -4.80 14.75
C TYR A 183 -8.82 -4.81 16.26
N GLY A 184 -10.09 -4.91 16.68
CA GLY A 184 -10.48 -4.92 18.10
C GLY A 184 -9.81 -6.03 18.89
N LYS A 185 -9.58 -5.78 20.18
CA LYS A 185 -8.98 -6.77 21.12
C LYS A 185 -9.91 -7.93 21.43
N LYS A 186 -11.22 -7.76 21.27
CA LYS A 186 -12.27 -8.76 21.52
C LYS A 186 -13.12 -8.96 20.28
N SER A 187 -13.77 -10.11 20.16
CA SER A 187 -14.68 -10.38 19.04
C SER A 187 -15.87 -9.41 18.99
N SER A 188 -16.30 -8.89 20.14
CA SER A 188 -17.33 -7.85 20.24
C SER A 188 -16.93 -6.48 19.65
N ASP A 189 -15.65 -6.24 19.47
CA ASP A 189 -15.14 -4.98 18.91
C ASP A 189 -15.13 -4.99 17.36
N ARG A 190 -15.59 -6.09 16.75
CA ARG A 190 -15.54 -6.34 15.29
C ARG A 190 -16.90 -6.32 14.58
N ILE A 191 -17.93 -5.88 15.30
CA ILE A 191 -19.31 -5.80 14.77
C ILE A 191 -19.56 -4.43 14.17
#